data_e19bff44acbe975ed9af32e38aa69dd5
#
_entry.id   e19bff44acbe975ed9af32e38aa69dd5
#
_cell.length_a   1.000
_cell.length_b   1.000
_cell.length_c   1.000
_cell.angle_alpha   90.00
_cell.angle_beta   90.00
_cell.angle_gamma   90.00
#
_symmetry.space_group_name_H-M   'P 1'
#
loop_
_entity.id
_entity.type
_entity.pdbx_description
1 polymer ?
#
loop_
_entity_poly.entity_id
_entity_poly.type
_entity_poly.pdbx_seq_one_letter_code
_entity_poly.pdbx_strand_id
1 'polypeptide(L)'
;KIAGAQSHRVLKLDLTQIGGNPLTDTTHGVPAASDKQQINTVVPYRNMLFVTLSMAWAETQGISNLYLSPVKDDFLAYRDCRRDFYNALESALSLGATQETQACIHTPFVDKWKSEVVKIGLELKVPYEYTHTCYEGIRPACGKCDACTERIQAFQANHETDPLVYG
;
A
#
# COMPACT_ATOMS: atom_id res chain seq x y z
N LYS A 1 11.68 4.93 -13.74
CA LYS A 1 13.03 4.71 -14.34
C LYS A 1 14.05 4.25 -13.31
N ILE A 2 13.99 4.72 -12.05
CA ILE A 2 14.96 4.36 -10.98
C ILE A 2 14.89 2.85 -10.67
N ALA A 3 13.68 2.27 -10.59
CA ALA A 3 13.48 0.86 -10.32
C ALA A 3 13.55 -0.05 -11.57
N GLY A 4 13.95 0.46 -12.74
CA GLY A 4 14.06 -0.33 -13.96
C GLY A 4 12.74 -0.77 -14.58
N ALA A 5 11.60 -0.19 -14.17
CA ALA A 5 10.29 -0.54 -14.72
C ALA A 5 10.23 -0.25 -16.24
N GLN A 6 9.77 -1.22 -17.01
CA GLN A 6 9.63 -1.10 -18.47
C GLN A 6 8.53 -0.12 -18.86
N SER A 7 7.43 -0.12 -18.10
CA SER A 7 6.31 0.79 -18.32
C SER A 7 5.71 1.24 -16.98
N HIS A 8 5.00 2.36 -17.02
CA HIS A 8 4.26 2.90 -15.87
C HIS A 8 2.94 3.48 -16.36
N ARG A 9 1.85 3.17 -15.67
CA ARG A 9 0.53 3.71 -15.98
C ARG A 9 -0.10 4.30 -14.73
N VAL A 10 -0.75 5.44 -14.87
CA VAL A 10 -1.56 6.08 -13.85
C VAL A 10 -3.03 5.95 -14.24
N LEU A 11 -3.81 5.27 -13.41
CA LEU A 11 -5.27 5.24 -13.52
C LEU A 11 -5.83 6.23 -12.51
N LYS A 12 -6.73 7.10 -12.96
CA LYS A 12 -7.41 8.06 -12.07
C LYS A 12 -8.70 7.44 -11.57
N LEU A 13 -8.83 7.34 -10.28
CA LEU A 13 -10.04 6.89 -9.59
C LEU A 13 -10.35 7.89 -8.48
N ASP A 14 -11.50 8.53 -8.54
CA ASP A 14 -11.95 9.49 -7.54
C ASP A 14 -12.76 8.76 -6.45
N LEU A 15 -12.11 8.47 -5.33
CA LEU A 15 -12.75 7.85 -4.16
C LEU A 15 -13.38 8.89 -3.22
N THR A 16 -13.24 10.18 -3.47
CA THR A 16 -13.89 11.23 -2.64
C THR A 16 -15.42 11.16 -2.75
N GLN A 17 -15.94 10.64 -3.84
CA GLN A 17 -17.36 10.41 -4.03
C GLN A 17 -17.96 9.34 -3.10
N ILE A 18 -17.13 8.47 -2.51
CA ILE A 18 -17.57 7.48 -1.53
C ILE A 18 -17.70 8.15 -0.15
N GLY A 19 -16.80 9.07 0.19
CA GLY A 19 -16.81 9.81 1.45
C GLY A 19 -16.63 8.93 2.70
N GLY A 20 -17.04 9.46 3.85
CA GLY A 20 -17.12 8.71 5.11
C GLY A 20 -15.81 8.30 5.75
N ASN A 21 -14.68 8.83 5.28
CA ASN A 21 -13.34 8.50 5.77
C ASN A 21 -12.39 9.70 5.61
N PRO A 22 -11.49 9.99 6.58
CA PRO A 22 -10.57 11.12 6.50
C PRO A 22 -9.65 11.15 5.27
N LEU A 23 -9.43 10.00 4.62
CA LEU A 23 -8.62 9.93 3.39
C LEU A 23 -9.45 10.16 2.12
N THR A 24 -10.78 10.10 2.19
CA THR A 24 -11.69 10.31 1.05
C THR A 24 -12.64 11.49 1.28
N ASP A 25 -12.68 12.06 2.48
CA ASP A 25 -13.48 13.22 2.84
C ASP A 25 -12.55 14.40 3.14
N THR A 26 -12.50 15.37 2.23
CA THR A 26 -11.63 16.54 2.34
C THR A 26 -12.06 17.53 3.42
N THR A 27 -13.22 17.34 4.06
CA THR A 27 -13.70 18.18 5.17
C THR A 27 -12.99 17.82 6.50
N HIS A 28 -12.37 16.65 6.57
CA HIS A 28 -11.63 16.19 7.73
C HIS A 28 -10.14 16.11 7.38
N GLY A 29 -9.28 16.60 8.27
CA GLY A 29 -7.82 16.44 8.13
C GLY A 29 -7.38 15.00 8.41
N VAL A 30 -6.21 14.61 7.91
CA VAL A 30 -5.59 13.33 8.24
C VAL A 30 -5.19 13.32 9.71
N PRO A 31 -5.66 12.35 10.52
CA PRO A 31 -5.35 12.30 11.96
C PRO A 31 -3.87 12.06 12.21
N ALA A 32 -3.35 12.61 13.31
CA ALA A 32 -2.03 12.25 13.80
C ALA A 32 -2.08 10.88 14.52
N ALA A 33 -0.98 10.13 14.48
CA ALA A 33 -0.86 8.84 15.18
C ALA A 33 -1.08 8.94 16.70
N SER A 34 -0.87 10.13 17.27
CA SER A 34 -1.15 10.43 18.70
C SER A 34 -2.63 10.62 19.02
N ASP A 35 -3.47 10.81 18.03
CA ASP A 35 -4.91 11.01 18.21
C ASP A 35 -5.57 9.69 18.59
N LYS A 36 -5.81 9.52 19.88
CA LYS A 36 -6.39 8.30 20.48
C LYS A 36 -7.87 8.08 20.13
N GLN A 37 -8.55 9.05 19.53
CA GLN A 37 -9.84 8.81 18.89
C GLN A 37 -9.56 7.96 17.66
N GLN A 38 -10.14 6.76 17.63
CA GLN A 38 -10.05 5.83 16.50
C GLN A 38 -10.68 6.45 15.24
N ILE A 39 -10.00 7.41 14.65
CA ILE A 39 -10.38 7.94 13.36
C ILE A 39 -9.96 6.89 12.36
N ASN A 40 -10.95 6.19 11.86
CA ASN A 40 -10.78 5.09 10.95
C ASN A 40 -10.24 5.59 9.60
N THR A 41 -8.97 5.33 9.30
CA THR A 41 -8.35 5.60 7.99
C THR A 41 -8.60 4.49 6.96
N VAL A 42 -9.47 3.53 7.29
CA VAL A 42 -9.84 2.44 6.38
C VAL A 42 -10.77 2.95 5.28
N VAL A 43 -10.29 3.05 4.07
CA VAL A 43 -11.12 3.29 2.89
C VAL A 43 -11.77 1.96 2.48
N PRO A 44 -13.12 1.86 2.51
CA PRO A 44 -13.82 0.60 2.23
C PRO A 44 -13.40 -0.01 0.88
N TYR A 45 -13.06 -1.31 0.88
CA TYR A 45 -12.71 -2.08 -0.31
C TYR A 45 -11.55 -1.52 -1.15
N ARG A 46 -10.73 -0.61 -0.63
CA ARG A 46 -9.65 0.05 -1.39
C ARG A 46 -8.70 -0.95 -2.06
N ASN A 47 -8.22 -1.96 -1.33
CA ASN A 47 -7.29 -2.94 -1.89
C ASN A 47 -7.97 -3.82 -2.95
N MET A 48 -9.26 -4.16 -2.79
CA MET A 48 -10.03 -4.85 -3.82
C MET A 48 -10.09 -4.04 -5.11
N LEU A 49 -10.40 -2.74 -5.03
CA LEU A 49 -10.44 -1.84 -6.18
C LEU A 49 -9.07 -1.77 -6.88
N PHE A 50 -8.01 -1.57 -6.12
CA PHE A 50 -6.66 -1.46 -6.67
C PHE A 50 -6.20 -2.74 -7.37
N VAL A 51 -6.44 -3.90 -6.75
CA VAL A 51 -6.08 -5.19 -7.33
C VAL A 51 -6.90 -5.48 -8.58
N THR A 52 -8.21 -5.26 -8.55
CA THR A 52 -9.10 -5.50 -9.69
C THR A 52 -8.73 -4.63 -10.88
N LEU A 53 -8.50 -3.32 -10.68
CA LEU A 53 -8.08 -2.41 -11.75
C LEU A 53 -6.68 -2.78 -12.30
N SER A 54 -5.78 -3.18 -11.43
CA SER A 54 -4.43 -3.61 -11.83
C SER A 54 -4.49 -4.88 -12.65
N MET A 55 -5.30 -5.87 -12.25
CA MET A 55 -5.47 -7.12 -12.98
C MET A 55 -6.17 -6.89 -14.33
N ALA A 56 -7.19 -6.03 -14.39
CA ALA A 56 -7.84 -5.69 -15.64
C ALA A 56 -6.85 -5.09 -16.66
N TRP A 57 -5.93 -4.24 -16.20
CA TRP A 57 -4.87 -3.75 -17.07
C TRP A 57 -3.83 -4.82 -17.40
N ALA A 58 -3.40 -5.62 -16.42
CA ALA A 58 -2.43 -6.71 -16.60
C ALA A 58 -2.92 -7.71 -17.66
N GLU A 59 -4.20 -8.10 -17.62
CA GLU A 59 -4.81 -9.00 -18.60
C GLU A 59 -4.69 -8.46 -20.04
N THR A 60 -4.90 -7.15 -20.25
CA THR A 60 -4.72 -6.53 -21.58
C THR A 60 -3.28 -6.56 -22.08
N GLN A 61 -2.31 -6.80 -21.18
CA GLN A 61 -0.89 -6.92 -21.51
C GLN A 61 -0.41 -8.38 -21.52
N GLY A 62 -1.30 -9.36 -21.34
CA GLY A 62 -0.95 -10.78 -21.24
C GLY A 62 -0.19 -11.12 -19.94
N ILE A 63 -0.38 -10.32 -18.88
CA ILE A 63 0.29 -10.49 -17.58
C ILE A 63 -0.72 -11.08 -16.59
N SER A 64 -0.33 -12.14 -15.89
CA SER A 64 -1.15 -12.80 -14.86
C SER A 64 -0.67 -12.57 -13.43
N ASN A 65 0.54 -12.05 -13.24
CA ASN A 65 1.16 -11.92 -11.93
C ASN A 65 1.07 -10.48 -11.41
N LEU A 66 0.51 -10.31 -10.21
CA LEU A 66 0.53 -9.06 -9.46
C LEU A 66 1.35 -9.21 -8.17
N TYR A 67 2.15 -8.20 -7.86
CA TYR A 67 2.92 -8.13 -6.62
C TYR A 67 2.40 -6.99 -5.76
N LEU A 68 2.05 -7.31 -4.52
CA LEU A 68 1.53 -6.37 -3.52
C LEU A 68 2.36 -6.49 -2.25
N SER A 69 2.42 -5.43 -1.46
CA SER A 69 3.29 -5.36 -0.29
C SER A 69 2.53 -5.04 1.02
N PRO A 70 1.41 -5.75 1.34
CA PRO A 70 0.87 -5.68 2.67
C PRO A 70 1.88 -6.23 3.66
N VAL A 71 1.88 -5.71 4.89
CA VAL A 71 2.77 -6.12 5.97
C VAL A 71 1.96 -6.58 7.17
N LYS A 72 2.61 -7.27 8.10
CA LYS A 72 1.95 -7.82 9.29
C LYS A 72 1.36 -6.74 10.20
N ASP A 73 1.98 -5.56 10.23
CA ASP A 73 1.49 -4.40 10.98
C ASP A 73 0.06 -3.99 10.56
N ASP A 74 -0.29 -4.21 9.28
CA ASP A 74 -1.59 -3.82 8.74
C ASP A 74 -2.75 -4.71 9.21
N PHE A 75 -2.51 -5.92 9.73
CA PHE A 75 -3.53 -6.95 9.97
C PHE A 75 -4.62 -6.58 10.96
N LEU A 76 -4.29 -5.76 11.96
CA LEU A 76 -5.25 -5.36 12.97
C LEU A 76 -6.25 -4.33 12.45
N ALA A 77 -5.76 -3.38 11.64
CA ALA A 77 -6.55 -2.29 11.11
C ALA A 77 -7.26 -2.65 9.79
N TYR A 78 -6.61 -3.44 8.92
CA TYR A 78 -7.03 -3.66 7.54
C TYR A 78 -7.27 -5.14 7.25
N ARG A 79 -8.53 -5.55 7.19
CA ARG A 79 -8.91 -6.95 6.86
C ARG A 79 -8.47 -7.34 5.45
N ASP A 80 -8.46 -6.39 4.53
CA ASP A 80 -8.06 -6.53 3.13
C ASP A 80 -6.53 -6.50 2.92
N CYS A 81 -5.75 -6.57 4.01
CA CYS A 81 -4.29 -6.80 3.99
C CYS A 81 -3.92 -8.24 4.37
N ARG A 82 -4.88 -9.11 4.67
CA ARG A 82 -4.63 -10.49 5.12
C ARG A 82 -4.50 -11.46 3.95
N ARG A 83 -3.73 -12.52 4.14
CA ARG A 83 -3.51 -13.56 3.12
C ARG A 83 -4.81 -14.16 2.60
N ASP A 84 -5.76 -14.47 3.50
CA ASP A 84 -7.05 -15.07 3.14
C ASP A 84 -7.85 -14.21 2.18
N PHE A 85 -7.79 -12.89 2.36
CA PHE A 85 -8.43 -11.94 1.44
C PHE A 85 -7.81 -12.04 0.03
N TYR A 86 -6.49 -12.06 -0.08
CA TYR A 86 -5.82 -12.16 -1.38
C TYR A 86 -6.05 -13.50 -2.06
N ASN A 87 -6.08 -14.61 -1.31
CA ASN A 87 -6.40 -15.93 -1.85
C ASN A 87 -7.83 -15.98 -2.43
N ALA A 88 -8.80 -15.41 -1.71
CA ALA A 88 -10.19 -15.33 -2.19
C ALA A 88 -10.32 -14.42 -3.41
N LEU A 89 -9.61 -13.29 -3.42
CA LEU A 89 -9.63 -12.35 -4.54
C LEU A 89 -8.96 -12.93 -5.78
N GLU A 90 -7.85 -13.65 -5.64
CA GLU A 90 -7.18 -14.38 -6.72
C GLU A 90 -8.13 -15.37 -7.40
N SER A 91 -8.87 -16.14 -6.59
CA SER A 91 -9.88 -17.08 -7.11
C SER A 91 -10.99 -16.36 -7.85
N ALA A 92 -11.51 -15.25 -7.31
CA ALA A 92 -12.57 -14.47 -7.95
C ALA A 92 -12.11 -13.85 -9.28
N LEU A 93 -10.89 -13.31 -9.32
CA LEU A 93 -10.30 -12.71 -10.51
C LEU A 93 -10.06 -13.76 -11.61
N SER A 94 -9.58 -14.95 -11.24
CA SER A 94 -9.39 -16.06 -12.19
C SER A 94 -10.72 -16.53 -12.81
N LEU A 95 -11.79 -16.60 -12.00
CA LEU A 95 -13.13 -16.95 -12.49
C LEU A 95 -13.76 -15.86 -13.37
N GLY A 96 -13.41 -14.59 -13.14
CA GLY A 96 -13.92 -13.45 -13.89
C GLY A 96 -13.07 -13.03 -15.09
N ALA A 97 -11.94 -13.68 -15.33
CA ALA A 97 -11.05 -13.36 -16.44
C ALA A 97 -11.74 -13.59 -17.80
N THR A 98 -11.40 -12.74 -18.78
CA THR A 98 -11.96 -12.86 -20.15
C THR A 98 -11.21 -13.91 -21.00
N GLN A 99 -10.03 -14.32 -20.55
CA GLN A 99 -9.20 -15.36 -21.15
C GLN A 99 -8.99 -16.49 -20.12
N GLU A 100 -8.56 -17.66 -20.56
CA GLU A 100 -8.15 -18.76 -19.67
C GLU A 100 -6.82 -18.42 -18.97
N THR A 101 -6.80 -17.30 -18.27
CA THR A 101 -5.63 -16.79 -17.55
C THR A 101 -5.87 -16.93 -16.05
N GLN A 102 -5.02 -17.67 -15.38
CA GLN A 102 -5.06 -17.76 -13.94
C GLN A 102 -4.38 -16.52 -13.34
N ALA A 103 -5.14 -15.69 -12.62
CA ALA A 103 -4.59 -14.59 -11.85
C ALA A 103 -3.71 -15.13 -10.70
N CYS A 104 -2.54 -14.53 -10.49
CA CYS A 104 -1.63 -14.87 -9.40
C CYS A 104 -1.29 -13.62 -8.59
N ILE A 105 -1.66 -13.60 -7.32
CA ILE A 105 -1.41 -12.48 -6.41
C ILE A 105 -0.28 -12.85 -5.44
N HIS A 106 0.86 -12.18 -5.58
CA HIS A 106 2.03 -12.37 -4.73
C HIS A 106 2.09 -11.33 -3.63
N THR A 107 2.15 -11.79 -2.37
CA THR A 107 2.26 -10.93 -1.19
C THR A 107 3.50 -11.31 -0.36
N PRO A 108 4.73 -11.01 -0.84
CA PRO A 108 5.98 -11.54 -0.26
C PRO A 108 6.23 -11.05 1.17
N PHE A 109 5.60 -9.96 1.59
CA PHE A 109 5.83 -9.34 2.89
C PHE A 109 4.65 -9.49 3.87
N VAL A 110 3.59 -10.22 3.49
CA VAL A 110 2.35 -10.32 4.28
C VAL A 110 2.57 -10.83 5.71
N ASP A 111 3.57 -11.67 5.96
CA ASP A 111 3.91 -12.22 7.27
C ASP A 111 5.11 -11.52 7.93
N LYS A 112 5.60 -10.42 7.35
CA LYS A 112 6.76 -9.65 7.84
C LYS A 112 6.32 -8.35 8.50
N TRP A 113 7.01 -7.97 9.58
CA TRP A 113 6.88 -6.64 10.15
C TRP A 113 7.49 -5.58 9.22
N LYS A 114 6.99 -4.37 9.26
CA LYS A 114 7.51 -3.25 8.46
C LYS A 114 9.01 -3.02 8.68
N SER A 115 9.51 -3.23 9.91
CA SER A 115 10.94 -3.17 10.22
C SER A 115 11.76 -4.23 9.49
N GLU A 116 11.23 -5.44 9.33
CA GLU A 116 11.90 -6.51 8.57
C GLU A 116 11.94 -6.18 7.07
N VAL A 117 10.87 -5.57 6.54
CA VAL A 117 10.82 -5.12 5.15
C VAL A 117 11.82 -4.00 4.91
N VAL A 118 11.94 -3.03 5.84
CA VAL A 118 12.98 -1.98 5.77
C VAL A 118 14.36 -2.60 5.80
N LYS A 119 14.63 -3.58 6.66
CA LYS A 119 15.91 -4.29 6.70
C LYS A 119 16.27 -4.91 5.36
N ILE A 120 15.35 -5.67 4.76
CA ILE A 120 15.53 -6.28 3.43
C ILE A 120 15.82 -5.19 2.38
N GLY A 121 15.09 -4.09 2.42
CA GLY A 121 15.30 -2.99 1.48
C GLY A 121 16.65 -2.30 1.64
N LEU A 122 17.16 -2.17 2.87
CA LEU A 122 18.50 -1.64 3.15
C LEU A 122 19.58 -2.58 2.58
N GLU A 123 19.45 -3.88 2.79
CA GLU A 123 20.35 -4.90 2.24
C GLU A 123 20.35 -4.87 0.69
N LEU A 124 19.19 -4.65 0.08
CA LEU A 124 19.01 -4.51 -1.37
C LEU A 124 19.37 -3.11 -1.90
N LYS A 125 19.77 -2.18 -1.03
CA LYS A 125 20.09 -0.78 -1.37
C LYS A 125 18.94 -0.07 -2.09
N VAL A 126 17.70 -0.29 -1.61
CA VAL A 126 16.54 0.42 -2.12
C VAL A 126 16.72 1.92 -1.90
N PRO A 127 16.55 2.76 -2.91
CA PRO A 127 16.70 4.21 -2.78
C PRO A 127 15.48 4.83 -2.08
N TYR A 128 15.42 4.68 -0.76
CA TYR A 128 14.28 5.03 0.07
C TYR A 128 13.91 6.53 0.04
N GLU A 129 14.84 7.40 -0.32
CA GLU A 129 14.60 8.85 -0.52
C GLU A 129 13.58 9.15 -1.63
N TYR A 130 13.38 8.23 -2.58
CA TYR A 130 12.36 8.35 -3.63
C TYR A 130 11.03 7.69 -3.27
N THR A 131 10.95 6.99 -2.15
CA THR A 131 9.71 6.36 -1.69
C THR A 131 8.89 7.34 -0.84
N HIS A 132 7.58 7.09 -0.72
CA HIS A 132 6.67 7.96 0.02
C HIS A 132 5.52 7.17 0.64
N THR A 133 5.19 7.44 1.90
CA THR A 133 4.12 6.75 2.64
C THR A 133 3.11 7.69 3.29
N CYS A 134 3.41 9.00 3.35
CA CYS A 134 2.59 9.99 4.04
C CYS A 134 1.14 10.02 3.53
N TYR A 135 0.16 9.91 4.42
CA TYR A 135 -1.26 9.96 4.08
C TYR A 135 -1.72 11.35 3.58
N GLU A 136 -1.05 12.42 3.98
CA GLU A 136 -1.31 13.78 3.47
C GLU A 136 -0.89 13.93 1.98
N GLY A 137 -0.05 13.02 1.46
CA GLY A 137 0.44 13.09 0.09
C GLY A 137 1.36 14.28 -0.21
N ILE A 138 1.80 15.04 0.81
CA ILE A 138 2.61 16.26 0.67
C ILE A 138 4.10 15.98 0.75
N ARG A 139 4.92 16.91 0.23
CA ARG A 139 6.38 16.94 0.42
C ARG A 139 6.79 18.32 0.95
N PRO A 140 7.55 18.38 2.08
CA PRO A 140 8.02 17.27 2.90
C PRO A 140 6.86 16.46 3.52
N ALA A 141 7.13 15.20 3.92
CA ALA A 141 6.13 14.34 4.54
C ALA A 141 5.74 14.87 5.93
N CYS A 142 4.49 14.69 6.37
CA CYS A 142 3.99 15.35 7.60
C CYS A 142 4.66 14.86 8.91
N GLY A 143 5.33 13.71 8.91
CA GLY A 143 6.01 13.14 10.08
C GLY A 143 5.12 12.65 11.23
N LYS A 144 3.80 12.86 11.16
CA LYS A 144 2.88 12.67 12.31
C LYS A 144 1.73 11.68 12.07
N CYS A 145 1.34 11.40 10.82
CA CYS A 145 0.31 10.39 10.53
C CYS A 145 0.86 8.97 10.80
N ASP A 146 -0.04 7.98 10.96
CA ASP A 146 0.33 6.58 11.25
C ASP A 146 1.40 6.06 10.28
N ALA A 147 1.20 6.25 8.97
CA ALA A 147 2.15 5.78 7.97
C ALA A 147 3.55 6.39 8.09
N CYS A 148 3.66 7.68 8.48
CA CYS A 148 4.95 8.32 8.74
C CYS A 148 5.58 7.78 10.03
N THR A 149 4.80 7.68 11.10
CA THR A 149 5.26 7.20 12.41
C THR A 149 5.78 5.77 12.31
N GLU A 150 5.02 4.87 11.70
CA GLU A 150 5.42 3.48 11.49
C GLU A 150 6.69 3.36 10.62
N ARG A 151 6.81 4.20 9.59
CA ARG A 151 8.00 4.22 8.74
C ARG A 151 9.22 4.65 9.51
N ILE A 152 9.14 5.75 10.27
CA ILE A 152 10.23 6.25 11.12
C ILE A 152 10.66 5.17 12.12
N GLN A 153 9.69 4.53 12.80
CA GLN A 153 9.96 3.46 13.76
C GLN A 153 10.62 2.25 13.10
N ALA A 154 10.23 1.90 11.87
CA ALA A 154 10.83 0.79 11.13
C ALA A 154 12.31 1.04 10.78
N PHE A 155 12.70 2.28 10.46
CA PHE A 155 14.10 2.66 10.28
C PHE A 155 14.86 2.64 11.61
N GLN A 156 14.31 3.24 12.68
CA GLN A 156 14.90 3.24 14.01
C GLN A 156 15.15 1.83 14.54
N ALA A 157 14.22 0.88 14.29
CA ALA A 157 14.38 -0.53 14.67
C ALA A 157 15.58 -1.21 13.97
N ASN A 158 16.06 -0.63 12.88
CA ASN A 158 17.25 -1.08 12.15
C ASN A 158 18.48 -0.21 12.45
N HIS A 159 18.43 0.67 13.45
CA HIS A 159 19.49 1.61 13.81
C HIS A 159 19.87 2.58 12.68
N GLU A 160 18.91 2.87 11.80
CA GLU A 160 19.08 3.73 10.63
C GLU A 160 18.17 4.97 10.72
N THR A 161 18.56 6.02 10.02
CA THR A 161 17.73 7.22 9.86
C THR A 161 17.00 7.14 8.53
N ASP A 162 15.68 7.39 8.56
CA ASP A 162 14.91 7.47 7.32
C ASP A 162 15.41 8.62 6.44
N PRO A 163 15.81 8.38 5.18
CA PRO A 163 16.28 9.43 4.29
C PRO A 163 15.16 10.35 3.77
N LEU A 164 13.89 10.06 4.08
CA LEU A 164 12.77 10.94 3.70
C LEU A 164 12.79 12.22 4.54
N VAL A 165 12.53 13.37 3.90
CA VAL A 165 12.42 14.66 4.58
C VAL A 165 11.03 14.81 5.17
N TYR A 166 10.97 15.19 6.46
CA TYR A 166 9.76 15.46 7.20
C TYR A 166 9.62 16.96 7.53
N GLY A 167 8.37 17.48 7.54
CA GLY A 167 8.02 18.87 7.84
C GLY A 167 7.47 19.07 9.25
#